data_f4272de83fc528bd0695488c13016125
#
_entry.id   f4272de83fc528bd0695488c13016125
#
_cell.length_a   1.000
_cell.length_b   1.000
_cell.length_c   1.000
_cell.angle_alpha   90.00
_cell.angle_beta   90.00
_cell.angle_gamma   90.00
#
_symmetry.space_group_name_H-M   'P 1'
#
loop_
_entity.id
_entity.type
_entity.pdbx_description
1 polymer ?
#
loop_
_entity_poly.entity_id
_entity_poly.type
_entity_poly.pdbx_seq_one_letter_code
_entity_poly.pdbx_strand_id
1 'polypeptide(L)'
;MDRYYTLKCAGLERQLKLYPVNESLYIAALIMFGDVEFTKATAKALLEKAPEFDIMITAESKGIPLVCEMAAQAGHNEYVVARKGPKVYMENVVFVNVNSITTANSQILCLGQREIDMMAGKRILLVDDVISTGESLAALEALVKKVGGNIVGKMAVLAEGEAASRDDIIFLEKLPLFNANGEEIE
;
A
#
# COMPACT_ATOMS: atom_id res chain seq x y z
N MET A 1 27.69 -11.50 1.85
CA MET A 1 27.76 -10.14 1.26
C MET A 1 26.34 -9.64 1.11
N ASP A 2 26.03 -8.45 1.59
CA ASP A 2 24.69 -7.87 1.40
C ASP A 2 24.45 -7.61 -0.09
N ARG A 3 23.25 -7.94 -0.56
CA ARG A 3 22.85 -7.75 -1.98
C ARG A 3 21.79 -6.66 -2.05
N TYR A 4 21.83 -5.88 -3.13
CA TYR A 4 20.95 -4.74 -3.34
C TYR A 4 20.39 -4.75 -4.76
N TYR A 5 19.14 -4.32 -4.87
CA TYR A 5 18.49 -3.98 -6.13
C TYR A 5 18.46 -2.46 -6.30
N THR A 6 18.81 -1.98 -7.48
CA THR A 6 18.76 -0.55 -7.79
C THR A 6 17.39 -0.19 -8.36
N LEU A 7 16.52 0.35 -7.52
CA LEU A 7 15.23 0.88 -7.93
C LEU A 7 15.38 2.26 -8.55
N LYS A 8 14.80 2.46 -9.75
CA LYS A 8 14.62 3.78 -10.38
C LYS A 8 13.13 4.08 -10.42
N CYS A 9 12.68 5.09 -9.67
CA CYS A 9 11.27 5.43 -9.57
C CYS A 9 11.10 6.94 -9.34
N ALA A 10 10.13 7.55 -10.02
CA ALA A 10 9.79 8.96 -9.91
C ALA A 10 11.01 9.91 -10.08
N GLY A 11 11.95 9.56 -10.97
CA GLY A 11 13.16 10.33 -11.23
C GLY A 11 14.26 10.18 -10.19
N LEU A 12 14.10 9.32 -9.21
CA LEU A 12 15.06 9.04 -8.15
C LEU A 12 15.58 7.61 -8.24
N GLU A 13 16.73 7.37 -7.61
CA GLU A 13 17.35 6.06 -7.49
C GLU A 13 17.51 5.68 -6.01
N ARG A 14 17.16 4.42 -5.67
CA ARG A 14 17.31 3.86 -4.31
C ARG A 14 17.91 2.46 -4.35
N GLN A 15 18.77 2.17 -3.37
CA GLN A 15 19.36 0.85 -3.19
C GLN A 15 18.49 0.06 -2.20
N LEU A 16 17.74 -0.91 -2.70
CA LEU A 16 16.88 -1.76 -1.88
C LEU A 16 17.64 -3.03 -1.50
N LYS A 17 17.79 -3.28 -0.21
CA LYS A 17 18.44 -4.50 0.28
C LYS A 17 17.55 -5.72 0.02
N LEU A 18 18.17 -6.81 -0.45
CA LEU A 18 17.50 -8.09 -0.64
C LEU A 18 17.40 -8.86 0.68
N TYR A 19 16.22 -9.36 0.99
CA TYR A 19 15.93 -10.18 2.16
C TYR A 19 15.33 -11.54 1.77
N PRO A 20 15.78 -12.64 2.40
CA PRO A 20 15.20 -13.94 2.15
C PRO A 20 13.77 -14.04 2.68
N VAL A 21 12.86 -14.54 1.86
CA VAL A 21 11.53 -15.01 2.26
C VAL A 21 11.62 -16.49 2.64
N ASN A 22 12.40 -17.26 1.85
CA ASN A 22 12.74 -18.66 2.10
C ASN A 22 14.10 -18.98 1.45
N GLU A 23 14.46 -20.27 1.34
CA GLU A 23 15.75 -20.70 0.80
C GLU A 23 15.97 -20.32 -0.69
N SER A 24 14.91 -20.16 -1.46
CA SER A 24 14.96 -19.90 -2.90
C SER A 24 14.44 -18.54 -3.35
N LEU A 25 13.67 -17.83 -2.49
CA LEU A 25 13.00 -16.60 -2.82
C LEU A 25 13.50 -15.43 -1.96
N TYR A 26 13.86 -14.34 -2.62
CA TYR A 26 14.26 -13.06 -2.01
C TYR A 26 13.39 -11.93 -2.53
N ILE A 27 13.15 -10.94 -1.70
CA ILE A 27 12.45 -9.69 -2.01
C ILE A 27 13.37 -8.49 -1.80
N ALA A 28 13.17 -7.44 -2.58
CA ALA A 28 13.81 -6.15 -2.36
C ALA A 28 12.91 -5.28 -1.46
N ALA A 29 13.37 -4.92 -0.27
CA ALA A 29 12.53 -4.24 0.69
C ALA A 29 12.49 -2.73 0.43
N LEU A 30 11.33 -2.22 -0.02
CA LEU A 30 11.04 -0.79 0.00
C LEU A 30 10.66 -0.36 1.42
N ILE A 31 11.40 0.61 1.96
CA ILE A 31 11.13 1.23 3.27
C ILE A 31 11.00 2.73 3.05
N MET A 32 9.76 3.21 3.05
CA MET A 32 9.48 4.65 2.85
C MET A 32 9.64 5.47 4.13
N PHE A 33 9.68 4.83 5.30
CA PHE A 33 9.85 5.54 6.57
C PHE A 33 11.16 6.32 6.60
N GLY A 34 11.06 7.63 6.81
CA GLY A 34 12.21 8.54 6.88
C GLY A 34 12.76 9.01 5.54
N ASP A 35 12.33 8.45 4.40
CA ASP A 35 12.72 8.92 3.07
C ASP A 35 11.74 9.96 2.55
N VAL A 36 11.91 11.20 3.00
CA VAL A 36 11.02 12.32 2.67
C VAL A 36 11.09 12.67 1.18
N GLU A 37 12.29 12.65 0.59
CA GLU A 37 12.48 12.98 -0.83
C GLU A 37 11.75 11.98 -1.73
N PHE A 38 11.93 10.69 -1.49
CA PHE A 38 11.29 9.63 -2.25
C PHE A 38 9.77 9.65 -2.07
N THR A 39 9.30 9.86 -0.83
CA THR A 39 7.86 9.97 -0.52
C THR A 39 7.22 11.13 -1.29
N LYS A 40 7.85 12.30 -1.34
CA LYS A 40 7.35 13.46 -2.09
C LYS A 40 7.30 13.22 -3.59
N ALA A 41 8.35 12.66 -4.16
CA ALA A 41 8.43 12.41 -5.59
C ALA A 41 7.41 11.35 -6.05
N THR A 42 7.27 10.26 -5.29
CA THR A 42 6.30 9.18 -5.61
C THR A 42 4.86 9.62 -5.39
N ALA A 43 4.58 10.41 -4.33
CA ALA A 43 3.27 11.00 -4.10
C ALA A 43 2.83 11.86 -5.29
N LYS A 44 3.71 12.75 -5.79
CA LYS A 44 3.44 13.57 -6.98
C LYS A 44 3.15 12.71 -8.21
N ALA A 45 4.02 11.74 -8.50
CA ALA A 45 3.88 10.89 -9.67
C ALA A 45 2.61 10.02 -9.63
N LEU A 46 2.18 9.56 -8.44
CA LEU A 46 0.92 8.85 -8.28
C LEU A 46 -0.28 9.77 -8.49
N LEU A 47 -0.26 10.99 -7.95
CA LEU A 47 -1.36 11.95 -8.12
C LEU A 47 -1.57 12.33 -9.59
N GLU A 48 -0.53 12.38 -10.40
CA GLU A 48 -0.63 12.61 -11.85
C GLU A 48 -1.41 11.50 -12.60
N LYS A 49 -1.48 10.30 -12.01
CA LYS A 49 -2.18 9.13 -12.57
C LYS A 49 -3.50 8.82 -11.83
N ALA A 50 -3.78 9.51 -10.73
CA ALA A 50 -4.93 9.20 -9.89
C ALA A 50 -6.25 9.57 -10.58
N PRO A 51 -7.30 8.74 -10.48
CA PRO A 51 -8.64 9.14 -10.83
C PRO A 51 -9.13 10.22 -9.85
N GLU A 52 -10.27 10.86 -10.17
CA GLU A 52 -10.90 11.74 -9.18
C GLU A 52 -11.37 10.95 -7.96
N PHE A 53 -11.02 11.44 -6.76
CA PHE A 53 -11.36 10.83 -5.48
C PHE A 53 -11.74 11.89 -4.43
N ASP A 54 -12.44 11.45 -3.39
CA ASP A 54 -12.83 12.32 -2.27
C ASP A 54 -11.93 12.08 -1.05
N ILE A 55 -11.49 10.84 -0.82
CA ILE A 55 -10.62 10.48 0.30
C ILE A 55 -9.74 9.28 -0.06
N MET A 56 -8.57 9.21 0.54
CA MET A 56 -7.64 8.08 0.40
C MET A 56 -7.65 7.20 1.64
N ILE A 57 -7.42 5.90 1.45
CA ILE A 57 -7.21 4.94 2.52
C ILE A 57 -5.96 4.11 2.26
N THR A 58 -5.22 3.82 3.32
CA THR A 58 -4.12 2.86 3.33
C THR A 58 -4.24 1.90 4.51
N ALA A 59 -3.58 0.74 4.42
CA ALA A 59 -3.40 -0.14 5.56
C ALA A 59 -2.22 0.33 6.45
N GLU A 60 -2.32 0.14 7.75
CA GLU A 60 -1.19 0.31 8.67
C GLU A 60 -0.08 -0.66 8.23
N SER A 61 1.19 -0.24 8.00
CA SER A 61 1.73 1.03 8.41
C SER A 61 2.56 1.75 7.33
N LYS A 62 3.16 1.03 6.34
CA LYS A 62 4.17 1.60 5.44
C LYS A 62 3.63 2.61 4.43
N GLY A 63 2.36 2.48 4.04
CA GLY A 63 1.67 3.43 3.17
C GLY A 63 1.32 4.78 3.83
N ILE A 64 1.41 4.89 5.18
CA ILE A 64 0.98 6.10 5.89
C ILE A 64 1.74 7.36 5.46
N PRO A 65 3.08 7.38 5.37
CA PRO A 65 3.80 8.57 4.89
C PRO A 65 3.37 8.99 3.48
N LEU A 66 3.15 8.01 2.61
CA LEU A 66 2.74 8.23 1.22
C LEU A 66 1.37 8.90 1.14
N VAL A 67 0.34 8.37 1.81
CA VAL A 67 -1.01 8.97 1.76
C VAL A 67 -1.06 10.32 2.45
N CYS A 68 -0.25 10.53 3.50
CA CYS A 68 -0.11 11.84 4.14
C CYS A 68 0.41 12.88 3.16
N GLU A 69 1.48 12.56 2.44
CA GLU A 69 2.08 13.46 1.46
C GLU A 69 1.16 13.65 0.23
N MET A 70 0.52 12.58 -0.27
CA MET A 70 -0.47 12.69 -1.35
C MET A 70 -1.63 13.60 -0.95
N ALA A 71 -2.16 13.47 0.27
CA ALA A 71 -3.22 14.34 0.77
C ALA A 71 -2.76 15.80 0.81
N ALA A 72 -1.57 16.08 1.34
CA ALA A 72 -1.02 17.43 1.39
C ALA A 72 -0.87 18.04 -0.01
N GLN A 73 -0.33 17.29 -0.97
CA GLN A 73 -0.14 17.77 -2.36
C GLN A 73 -1.47 17.94 -3.11
N ALA A 74 -2.47 17.12 -2.82
CA ALA A 74 -3.82 17.23 -3.40
C ALA A 74 -4.70 18.30 -2.72
N GLY A 75 -4.21 18.95 -1.66
CA GLY A 75 -4.98 19.94 -0.88
C GLY A 75 -6.07 19.33 0.00
N HIS A 76 -5.97 18.04 0.31
CA HIS A 76 -6.86 17.36 1.25
C HIS A 76 -6.34 17.48 2.68
N ASN A 77 -7.24 17.67 3.65
CA ASN A 77 -6.89 17.79 5.06
C ASN A 77 -6.99 16.46 5.82
N GLU A 78 -7.53 15.42 5.20
CA GLU A 78 -7.82 14.15 5.84
C GLU A 78 -7.50 12.97 4.90
N TYR A 79 -7.12 11.86 5.51
CA TYR A 79 -6.99 10.54 4.89
C TYR A 79 -7.33 9.48 5.95
N VAL A 80 -7.54 8.25 5.53
CA VAL A 80 -7.92 7.15 6.41
C VAL A 80 -6.81 6.12 6.51
N VAL A 81 -6.60 5.58 7.71
CA VAL A 81 -5.69 4.46 7.98
C VAL A 81 -6.48 3.29 8.55
N ALA A 82 -6.59 2.20 7.81
CA ALA A 82 -7.11 0.94 8.34
C ALA A 82 -6.09 0.33 9.32
N ARG A 83 -6.53 0.12 10.57
CA ARG A 83 -5.66 -0.32 11.67
C ARG A 83 -5.56 -1.83 11.74
N LYS A 84 -4.40 -2.37 12.13
CA LYS A 84 -4.16 -3.81 12.36
C LYS A 84 -4.77 -4.34 13.66
N GLY A 85 -5.59 -3.54 14.32
CA GLY A 85 -6.32 -3.90 15.54
C GLY A 85 -7.01 -2.69 16.15
N PRO A 86 -8.12 -2.90 16.87
CA PRO A 86 -8.87 -1.83 17.50
C PRO A 86 -8.04 -1.12 18.56
N LYS A 87 -8.29 0.18 18.70
CA LYS A 87 -7.68 1.02 19.73
C LYS A 87 -8.76 1.50 20.70
N VAL A 88 -8.38 1.83 21.92
CA VAL A 88 -9.30 2.23 23.00
C VAL A 88 -10.19 3.44 22.67
N TYR A 89 -9.76 4.26 21.71
CA TYR A 89 -10.49 5.44 21.25
C TYR A 89 -11.42 5.18 20.04
N MET A 90 -11.46 3.95 19.54
CA MET A 90 -12.31 3.59 18.40
C MET A 90 -13.69 3.12 18.88
N GLU A 91 -14.72 3.73 18.34
CA GLU A 91 -16.12 3.37 18.59
C GLU A 91 -16.68 2.60 17.38
N ASN A 92 -17.67 1.74 17.61
CA ASN A 92 -18.39 0.99 16.57
C ASN A 92 -17.46 0.34 15.52
N VAL A 93 -16.43 -0.37 16.00
CA VAL A 93 -15.39 -0.92 15.15
C VAL A 93 -15.93 -1.93 14.16
N VAL A 94 -15.66 -1.68 12.87
CA VAL A 94 -15.87 -2.61 11.77
C VAL A 94 -14.51 -3.21 11.38
N PHE A 95 -14.47 -4.52 11.17
CA PHE A 95 -13.25 -5.22 10.81
C PHE A 95 -13.46 -6.25 9.69
N VAL A 96 -12.37 -6.59 9.01
CA VAL A 96 -12.25 -7.71 8.07
C VAL A 96 -11.02 -8.52 8.40
N ASN A 97 -11.07 -9.82 8.14
CA ASN A 97 -9.90 -10.68 8.26
C ASN A 97 -9.05 -10.59 6.99
N VAL A 98 -7.75 -10.48 7.17
CA VAL A 98 -6.76 -10.65 6.09
C VAL A 98 -6.40 -12.13 6.07
N ASN A 99 -6.80 -12.84 5.04
CA ASN A 99 -6.42 -14.24 4.86
C ASN A 99 -5.01 -14.26 4.27
N SER A 100 -3.99 -14.46 5.10
CA SER A 100 -2.63 -14.69 4.62
C SER A 100 -2.36 -16.19 4.55
N ILE A 101 -1.99 -16.66 3.38
CA ILE A 101 -1.59 -18.06 3.15
C ILE A 101 -0.27 -18.37 3.87
N THR A 102 0.52 -17.35 4.19
CA THR A 102 1.90 -17.48 4.68
C THR A 102 2.09 -17.27 6.18
N THR A 103 1.08 -16.76 6.90
CA THR A 103 1.20 -16.50 8.35
C THR A 103 0.17 -17.27 9.15
N ALA A 104 0.62 -18.00 10.17
CA ALA A 104 -0.22 -18.73 11.12
C ALA A 104 -1.14 -17.82 11.99
N ASN A 105 -1.00 -16.50 11.88
CA ASN A 105 -1.82 -15.52 12.59
C ASN A 105 -2.72 -14.78 11.60
N SER A 106 -4.03 -14.92 11.74
CA SER A 106 -5.00 -14.10 11.01
C SER A 106 -4.77 -12.62 11.38
N GLN A 107 -4.40 -11.81 10.40
CA GLN A 107 -4.34 -10.37 10.57
C GLN A 107 -5.74 -9.79 10.32
N ILE A 108 -6.06 -8.72 11.03
CA ILE A 108 -7.31 -7.98 10.81
C ILE A 108 -6.98 -6.56 10.34
N LEU A 109 -7.88 -6.01 9.53
CA LEU A 109 -7.94 -4.57 9.31
C LEU A 109 -9.25 -4.04 9.87
N CYS A 110 -9.21 -2.90 10.53
CA CYS A 110 -10.39 -2.32 11.17
C CYS A 110 -10.44 -0.79 11.05
N LEU A 111 -11.66 -0.27 11.14
CA LEU A 111 -12.02 1.15 11.14
C LEU A 111 -12.94 1.44 12.32
N GLY A 112 -12.84 2.63 12.90
CA GLY A 112 -13.81 3.15 13.87
C GLY A 112 -14.88 4.00 13.20
N GLN A 113 -15.84 4.46 13.99
CA GLN A 113 -16.98 5.25 13.50
C GLN A 113 -16.57 6.49 12.73
N ARG A 114 -15.55 7.20 13.20
CA ARG A 114 -15.04 8.41 12.51
C ARG A 114 -14.64 8.11 11.07
N GLU A 115 -13.83 7.08 10.86
CA GLU A 115 -13.35 6.68 9.55
C GLU A 115 -14.49 6.17 8.65
N ILE A 116 -15.49 5.49 9.25
CA ILE A 116 -16.69 5.04 8.55
C ILE A 116 -17.46 6.26 8.01
N ASP A 117 -17.71 7.26 8.86
CA ASP A 117 -18.45 8.48 8.49
C ASP A 117 -17.71 9.28 7.40
N MET A 118 -16.38 9.29 7.43
CA MET A 118 -15.55 9.94 6.42
C MET A 118 -15.68 9.29 5.04
N MET A 119 -15.95 7.97 4.99
CA MET A 119 -15.91 7.21 3.73
C MET A 119 -17.27 6.87 3.16
N ALA A 120 -18.32 6.86 3.97
CA ALA A 120 -19.67 6.46 3.52
C ALA A 120 -20.16 7.29 2.34
N GLY A 121 -20.46 6.64 1.21
CA GLY A 121 -20.92 7.27 -0.03
C GLY A 121 -19.84 8.05 -0.82
N LYS A 122 -18.60 8.11 -0.35
CA LYS A 122 -17.50 8.84 -0.97
C LYS A 122 -16.77 8.00 -2.02
N ARG A 123 -16.05 8.69 -2.93
CA ARG A 123 -15.11 8.08 -3.89
C ARG A 123 -13.79 7.82 -3.16
N ILE A 124 -13.46 6.55 -3.00
CA ILE A 124 -12.32 6.11 -2.20
C ILE A 124 -11.18 5.65 -3.09
N LEU A 125 -10.00 6.23 -2.91
CA LEU A 125 -8.74 5.79 -3.53
C LEU A 125 -7.96 4.94 -2.52
N LEU A 126 -7.71 3.68 -2.87
CA LEU A 126 -6.85 2.78 -2.10
C LEU A 126 -5.40 3.01 -2.49
N VAL A 127 -4.53 3.21 -1.51
CA VAL A 127 -3.10 3.49 -1.75
C VAL A 127 -2.24 2.62 -0.82
N ASP A 128 -1.19 2.01 -1.38
CA ASP A 128 -0.19 1.29 -0.59
C ASP A 128 1.23 1.64 -1.08
N ASP A 129 2.26 1.24 -0.34
CA ASP A 129 3.65 1.37 -0.78
C ASP A 129 3.99 0.31 -1.84
N VAL A 130 3.69 -0.96 -1.57
CA VAL A 130 3.93 -2.10 -2.46
C VAL A 130 2.70 -3.02 -2.48
N ILE A 131 2.20 -3.33 -3.66
CA ILE A 131 1.22 -4.40 -3.86
C ILE A 131 1.98 -5.63 -4.36
N SER A 132 1.93 -6.73 -3.60
CA SER A 132 2.55 -8.03 -3.92
C SER A 132 1.46 -9.08 -4.15
N THR A 133 1.13 -9.91 -3.16
CA THR A 133 0.05 -10.93 -3.30
C THR A 133 -1.34 -10.32 -3.45
N GLY A 134 -1.51 -9.06 -3.04
CA GLY A 134 -2.80 -8.38 -3.08
C GLY A 134 -3.74 -8.70 -1.91
N GLU A 135 -3.32 -9.49 -0.93
CA GLU A 135 -4.15 -9.84 0.25
C GLU A 135 -4.52 -8.61 1.08
N SER A 136 -3.56 -7.71 1.36
CA SER A 136 -3.83 -6.44 2.06
C SER A 136 -4.77 -5.55 1.27
N LEU A 137 -4.58 -5.49 -0.04
CA LEU A 137 -5.45 -4.73 -0.94
C LEU A 137 -6.88 -5.28 -0.94
N ALA A 138 -7.04 -6.61 -1.04
CA ALA A 138 -8.36 -7.26 -0.99
C ALA A 138 -9.07 -7.02 0.34
N ALA A 139 -8.34 -7.03 1.45
CA ALA A 139 -8.90 -6.70 2.76
C ALA A 139 -9.33 -5.23 2.85
N LEU A 140 -8.54 -4.29 2.31
CA LEU A 140 -8.95 -2.89 2.20
C LEU A 140 -10.20 -2.72 1.34
N GLU A 141 -10.27 -3.40 0.19
CA GLU A 141 -11.46 -3.38 -0.67
C GLU A 141 -12.71 -3.87 0.07
N ALA A 142 -12.60 -5.00 0.77
CA ALA A 142 -13.69 -5.55 1.54
C ALA A 142 -14.14 -4.60 2.66
N LEU A 143 -13.19 -3.96 3.33
CA LEU A 143 -13.46 -3.01 4.40
C LEU A 143 -14.17 -1.75 3.89
N VAL A 144 -13.69 -1.16 2.79
CA VAL A 144 -14.31 0.01 2.13
C VAL A 144 -15.73 -0.30 1.67
N LYS A 145 -15.94 -1.45 1.01
CA LYS A 145 -17.28 -1.89 0.59
C LYS A 145 -18.24 -2.09 1.77
N LYS A 146 -17.73 -2.66 2.87
CA LYS A 146 -18.51 -2.92 4.09
C LYS A 146 -19.02 -1.64 4.76
N VAL A 147 -18.31 -0.53 4.62
CA VAL A 147 -18.70 0.78 5.19
C VAL A 147 -19.36 1.70 4.16
N GLY A 148 -19.68 1.20 2.97
CA GLY A 148 -20.42 1.95 1.95
C GLY A 148 -19.61 2.96 1.15
N GLY A 149 -18.28 2.81 1.10
CA GLY A 149 -17.42 3.60 0.23
C GLY A 149 -17.42 3.09 -1.21
N ASN A 150 -17.22 3.98 -2.18
CA ASN A 150 -17.16 3.66 -3.61
C ASN A 150 -15.68 3.67 -4.06
N ILE A 151 -15.10 2.51 -4.32
CA ILE A 151 -13.70 2.41 -4.76
C ILE A 151 -13.59 2.93 -6.19
N VAL A 152 -12.76 3.95 -6.40
CA VAL A 152 -12.51 4.56 -7.71
C VAL A 152 -11.13 4.24 -8.28
N GLY A 153 -10.20 3.77 -7.46
CA GLY A 153 -8.88 3.36 -7.90
C GLY A 153 -8.11 2.64 -6.80
N LYS A 154 -7.09 1.92 -7.24
CA LYS A 154 -6.15 1.18 -6.38
C LYS A 154 -4.75 1.50 -6.88
N MET A 155 -3.90 2.03 -6.01
CA MET A 155 -2.60 2.54 -6.39
C MET A 155 -1.49 2.06 -5.45
N ALA A 156 -0.29 1.91 -5.99
CA ALA A 156 0.90 1.70 -5.21
C ALA A 156 2.12 2.36 -5.85
N VAL A 157 3.18 2.57 -5.07
CA VAL A 157 4.47 2.98 -5.64
C VAL A 157 5.01 1.85 -6.49
N LEU A 158 5.00 0.62 -5.97
CA LEU A 158 5.52 -0.56 -6.67
C LEU A 158 4.48 -1.68 -6.74
N ALA A 159 4.53 -2.44 -7.85
CA ALA A 159 3.85 -3.72 -7.99
C ALA A 159 4.91 -4.84 -8.05
N GLU A 160 4.86 -5.77 -7.08
CA GLU A 160 5.85 -6.84 -6.91
C GLU A 160 5.35 -8.16 -7.49
N GLY A 161 6.21 -8.83 -8.26
CA GLY A 161 5.92 -10.14 -8.83
C GLY A 161 4.65 -10.13 -9.70
N GLU A 162 3.73 -11.07 -9.45
CA GLU A 162 2.47 -11.21 -10.22
C GLU A 162 1.58 -9.96 -10.20
N ALA A 163 1.67 -9.12 -9.16
CA ALA A 163 0.92 -7.86 -9.12
C ALA A 163 1.29 -6.93 -10.27
N ALA A 164 2.50 -7.03 -10.82
CA ALA A 164 2.95 -6.21 -11.94
C ALA A 164 2.25 -6.51 -13.27
N SER A 165 1.49 -7.60 -13.36
CA SER A 165 0.66 -7.96 -14.52
C SER A 165 -0.82 -7.62 -14.36
N ARG A 166 -1.23 -7.06 -13.22
CA ARG A 166 -2.63 -6.66 -12.97
C ARG A 166 -2.97 -5.38 -13.71
N ASP A 167 -4.15 -5.34 -14.31
CA ASP A 167 -4.72 -4.20 -15.04
C ASP A 167 -5.69 -3.36 -14.18
N ASP A 168 -6.04 -3.85 -12.99
CA ASP A 168 -6.95 -3.18 -12.06
C ASP A 168 -6.24 -2.33 -10.99
N ILE A 169 -4.91 -2.21 -11.06
CA ILE A 169 -4.11 -1.37 -10.17
C ILE A 169 -3.26 -0.38 -10.97
N ILE A 170 -2.99 0.77 -10.39
CA ILE A 170 -2.11 1.80 -10.93
C ILE A 170 -0.83 1.82 -10.10
N PHE A 171 0.32 1.68 -10.72
CA PHE A 171 1.61 1.72 -10.03
C PHE A 171 2.65 2.51 -10.83
N LEU A 172 3.74 2.88 -10.18
CA LEU A 172 4.81 3.64 -10.83
C LEU A 172 5.81 2.72 -11.48
N GLU A 173 6.31 1.69 -10.75
CA GLU A 173 7.34 0.78 -11.24
C GLU A 173 7.06 -0.66 -10.80
N LYS A 174 7.60 -1.60 -11.57
CA LYS A 174 7.62 -3.02 -11.20
C LYS A 174 8.74 -3.28 -10.19
N LEU A 175 8.47 -4.17 -9.23
CA LEU A 175 9.47 -4.68 -8.32
C LEU A 175 9.67 -6.19 -8.60
N PRO A 176 10.82 -6.61 -9.12
CA PRO A 176 11.06 -8.02 -9.38
C PRO A 176 11.22 -8.82 -8.09
N LEU A 177 11.00 -10.11 -8.18
CA LEU A 177 11.42 -11.09 -7.19
C LEU A 177 12.82 -11.60 -7.55
N PHE A 178 13.53 -12.18 -6.59
CA PHE A 178 14.91 -12.59 -6.76
C PHE A 178 15.14 -14.02 -6.28
N ASN A 179 16.05 -14.74 -6.93
CA ASN A 179 16.51 -16.03 -6.46
C ASN A 179 17.59 -15.89 -5.38
N ALA A 180 18.04 -17.02 -4.82
CA ALA A 180 19.09 -17.07 -3.81
C ALA A 180 20.44 -16.49 -4.26
N ASN A 181 20.67 -16.33 -5.56
CA ASN A 181 21.87 -15.69 -6.12
C ASN A 181 21.72 -14.18 -6.24
N GLY A 182 20.51 -13.63 -6.07
CA GLY A 182 20.19 -12.21 -6.27
C GLY A 182 19.91 -11.87 -7.74
N GLU A 183 19.58 -12.86 -8.55
CA GLU A 183 19.15 -12.67 -9.93
C GLU A 183 17.64 -12.50 -9.95
N GLU A 184 17.15 -11.60 -10.82
CA GLU A 184 15.73 -11.38 -11.00
C GLU A 184 15.03 -12.64 -11.51
N ILE A 185 13.86 -12.95 -10.94
CA ILE A 185 12.97 -14.01 -11.38
C ILE A 185 11.59 -13.41 -11.67
N GLU A 186 10.93 -13.95 -12.69
CA GLU A 186 9.58 -13.55 -13.09
C GLU A 186 8.54 -13.88 -12.01
#